data_7de54eac05e0a39ebbdd4a3c2c1cc927
#
_entry.id   7de54eac05e0a39ebbdd4a3c2c1cc927
#
_cell.length_a   1.000
_cell.length_b   1.000
_cell.length_c   1.000
_cell.angle_alpha   90.00
_cell.angle_beta   90.00
_cell.angle_gamma   90.00
#
_symmetry.space_group_name_H-M   'P 1'
#
loop_
_entity.id
_entity.type
_entity.pdbx_description
1 polymer ?
#
loop_
_entity_poly.entity_id
_entity_poly.type
_entity_poly.pdbx_seq_one_letter_code
_entity_poly.pdbx_strand_id
1 'polypeptide(L)'
;GGPPDHASASDTAIDAAAKTPNVDKNPNSGKSNGKGGNTPEPTPTVLPSPEVTPTVVTAPGEAATPLPTATVADPGRDSFPWTAVLALLLLGGGAAAGVYLRRPQKETAPTTTILPDAYRTMPPFHPPGFPAELGGRYDRVAFVGRGGLGQVFSAVRREDGRTVAVKIPVSYDEATGKTFMREMRFWEDLVHPNIVRVHSVNILPVPFVEMEYLPGSLENLQKPVPLETAVRIAAGIAAGLAYAHERGVVHRDIKPHNILLADDLTTPKIADWGMSTRPAETRETGAAGFTLAYAAPEQIAPERFGRTGPATDIYQLGTVLYEMATGKPPYAGEGLAGIAGAVLGTEPTPPSAIDPALAGLDPIVLRCLAKDPADRYGSAGEVLNAIETLMREAGNAGA
;
A
#
# COMPACT_ATOMS: atom_id res chain seq x y z
N GLY A 1 35.28 -58.18 25.33
CA GLY A 1 36.12 -57.34 26.14
C GLY A 1 35.30 -56.15 26.58
N GLY A 2 34.80 -56.23 27.78
CA GLY A 2 34.08 -55.17 28.41
C GLY A 2 35.00 -54.25 29.21
N PRO A 3 34.46 -53.25 29.98
CA PRO A 3 35.10 -52.00 30.34
C PRO A 3 35.94 -52.09 31.64
N PRO A 4 36.47 -50.96 32.10
CA PRO A 4 36.05 -50.61 33.45
C PRO A 4 35.73 -49.12 33.66
N ASP A 5 34.87 -48.98 34.64
CA ASP A 5 34.48 -47.89 35.48
C ASP A 5 35.61 -47.14 36.16
N HIS A 6 35.28 -45.99 36.64
CA HIS A 6 35.52 -45.36 37.95
C HIS A 6 35.56 -43.86 37.80
N ALA A 7 34.58 -43.18 38.32
CA ALA A 7 34.36 -42.74 39.71
C ALA A 7 34.92 -41.33 39.95
N SER A 8 34.00 -40.42 40.18
CA SER A 8 33.64 -39.92 41.51
C SER A 8 34.38 -38.69 42.03
N ALA A 9 33.59 -37.67 42.26
CA ALA A 9 33.60 -36.75 43.42
C ALA A 9 34.74 -35.74 43.53
N SER A 10 34.46 -34.49 43.67
CA SER A 10 34.07 -33.88 44.93
C SER A 10 33.82 -32.38 44.81
N ASP A 11 32.80 -31.96 45.44
CA ASP A 11 32.52 -30.68 46.07
C ASP A 11 33.70 -29.78 46.38
N THR A 12 33.57 -28.50 46.12
CA THR A 12 33.80 -27.47 47.12
C THR A 12 33.05 -26.19 46.78
N ALA A 13 32.06 -25.91 47.62
CA ALA A 13 31.47 -24.60 47.79
C ALA A 13 32.47 -23.69 48.51
N ILE A 14 32.61 -22.44 48.06
CA ILE A 14 33.02 -21.35 48.93
C ILE A 14 32.21 -20.12 48.63
N ASP A 15 31.45 -19.76 49.62
CA ASP A 15 30.73 -18.56 49.97
C ASP A 15 31.71 -17.38 50.16
N ALA A 16 31.33 -16.18 49.78
CA ALA A 16 31.68 -14.92 50.45
C ALA A 16 31.21 -13.70 49.65
N ALA A 17 30.09 -13.15 50.05
CA ALA A 17 30.01 -11.91 50.83
C ALA A 17 30.17 -10.59 50.00
N ALA A 18 29.07 -9.94 49.92
CA ALA A 18 28.76 -8.52 49.98
C ALA A 18 29.88 -7.53 50.37
N LYS A 19 29.94 -6.43 49.59
CA LYS A 19 30.23 -5.11 50.14
C LYS A 19 29.72 -4.00 49.23
N THR A 20 28.67 -3.33 49.71
CA THR A 20 28.39 -1.88 49.42
C THR A 20 29.31 -1.01 50.26
N PRO A 21 29.64 0.19 49.87
CA PRO A 21 29.70 1.34 50.77
C PRO A 21 28.81 2.51 50.28
N ASN A 22 27.99 2.89 51.01
CA ASN A 22 27.52 3.91 51.90
C ASN A 22 28.20 5.30 51.75
N VAL A 23 27.29 6.26 51.39
CA VAL A 23 27.08 7.62 51.92
C VAL A 23 28.29 8.33 52.52
N ASP A 24 28.54 9.53 52.02
CA ASP A 24 28.99 10.61 52.84
C ASP A 24 28.19 11.90 52.63
N LYS A 25 27.79 12.45 53.76
CA LYS A 25 27.02 13.65 54.00
C LYS A 25 27.92 14.86 53.90
N ASN A 26 27.42 15.91 53.32
CA ASN A 26 27.91 17.25 53.58
C ASN A 26 26.93 18.03 54.48
N PRO A 27 27.41 18.77 55.45
CA PRO A 27 26.70 19.91 55.95
C PRO A 27 27.58 21.15 55.91
N ASN A 28 27.16 22.18 55.25
CA ASN A 28 27.52 23.52 55.74
C ASN A 28 26.44 24.55 55.48
N SER A 29 26.00 25.09 56.58
CA SER A 29 25.08 26.16 56.83
C SER A 29 25.68 27.52 56.49
N GLY A 30 24.90 28.40 55.92
CA GLY A 30 25.19 29.81 55.83
C GLY A 30 23.90 30.63 55.78
N LYS A 31 23.47 31.09 56.94
CA LYS A 31 22.40 32.09 57.12
C LYS A 31 22.84 33.44 56.58
N SER A 32 21.99 34.12 55.83
CA SER A 32 21.96 35.60 55.84
C SER A 32 20.54 36.07 55.51
N ASN A 33 20.02 36.83 56.44
CA ASN A 33 18.78 37.61 56.42
C ASN A 33 18.90 38.78 55.45
N GLY A 34 17.85 39.06 54.68
CA GLY A 34 17.69 40.30 53.93
C GLY A 34 16.21 40.57 53.58
N LYS A 35 15.66 41.50 54.27
CA LYS A 35 14.30 42.01 54.20
C LYS A 35 14.00 42.74 52.88
N GLY A 36 12.80 42.59 52.35
CA GLY A 36 11.99 43.71 51.90
C GLY A 36 11.82 43.90 50.39
N GLY A 37 10.62 44.01 49.96
CA GLY A 37 10.24 44.75 48.76
C GLY A 37 9.28 43.96 47.84
N ASN A 38 7.99 44.00 48.17
CA ASN A 38 6.92 43.80 47.22
C ASN A 38 6.94 44.88 46.16
N THR A 39 7.13 44.53 44.90
CA THR A 39 6.77 45.36 43.77
C THR A 39 5.88 44.50 42.86
N PRO A 40 4.64 44.94 42.57
CA PRO A 40 3.76 44.18 41.67
C PRO A 40 4.18 44.36 40.22
N GLU A 41 4.19 43.28 39.53
CA GLU A 41 4.41 43.15 38.08
C GLU A 41 3.28 43.85 37.32
N PRO A 42 3.55 44.65 36.27
CA PRO A 42 2.51 45.35 35.52
C PRO A 42 1.76 44.41 34.60
N THR A 43 0.46 44.37 34.79
CA THR A 43 -0.52 43.76 33.91
C THR A 43 -0.39 44.33 32.47
N PRO A 44 -0.36 43.51 31.38
CA PRO A 44 -0.35 44.06 30.03
C PRO A 44 -1.70 44.68 29.71
N THR A 45 -1.69 45.98 29.45
CA THR A 45 -2.82 46.77 28.97
C THR A 45 -3.17 46.33 27.55
N VAL A 46 -4.36 45.79 27.38
CA VAL A 46 -4.96 45.52 26.06
C VAL A 46 -5.34 46.88 25.45
N LEU A 47 -4.68 47.23 24.36
CA LEU A 47 -5.09 48.35 23.50
C LEU A 47 -6.30 47.90 22.65
N PRO A 48 -7.34 48.74 22.55
CA PRO A 48 -8.48 48.42 21.68
C PRO A 48 -8.10 48.57 20.21
N SER A 49 -8.48 47.58 19.42
CA SER A 49 -8.40 47.56 17.96
C SER A 49 -9.25 48.66 17.35
N PRO A 50 -8.82 49.38 16.33
CA PRO A 50 -9.66 50.39 15.69
C PRO A 50 -10.78 49.73 14.88
N GLU A 51 -11.99 50.13 15.20
CA GLU A 51 -13.23 49.82 14.49
C GLU A 51 -13.20 50.50 13.11
N VAL A 52 -13.14 49.70 12.05
CA VAL A 52 -13.19 50.17 10.66
C VAL A 52 -14.65 50.22 10.23
N THR A 53 -15.22 51.41 10.28
CA THR A 53 -16.52 51.69 9.67
C THR A 53 -16.38 51.73 8.15
N PRO A 54 -17.22 51.03 7.36
CA PRO A 54 -17.18 51.18 5.91
C PRO A 54 -17.87 52.50 5.52
N THR A 55 -17.09 53.43 5.01
CA THR A 55 -17.61 54.63 4.35
C THR A 55 -18.09 54.27 2.96
N VAL A 56 -19.38 54.32 2.73
CA VAL A 56 -19.98 54.23 1.41
C VAL A 56 -19.70 55.56 0.67
N VAL A 57 -18.82 55.49 -0.31
CA VAL A 57 -18.63 56.60 -1.28
C VAL A 57 -19.52 56.32 -2.49
N THR A 58 -20.59 57.08 -2.58
CA THR A 58 -21.43 57.20 -3.80
C THR A 58 -20.70 58.08 -4.79
N ALA A 59 -20.26 57.53 -5.91
CA ALA A 59 -19.84 58.29 -7.08
C ALA A 59 -21.02 58.52 -8.03
N PRO A 60 -21.08 59.69 -8.70
CA PRO A 60 -22.21 60.07 -9.53
C PRO A 60 -22.17 59.33 -10.89
N GLY A 61 -23.36 59.06 -11.39
CA GLY A 61 -23.64 58.26 -12.57
C GLY A 61 -22.98 58.73 -13.86
N GLU A 62 -22.46 57.81 -14.58
CA GLU A 62 -22.14 57.92 -16.00
C GLU A 62 -23.04 56.96 -16.77
N ALA A 63 -23.71 57.51 -17.77
CA ALA A 63 -24.71 56.83 -18.57
C ALA A 63 -24.10 55.68 -19.35
N ALA A 64 -24.60 54.47 -19.14
CA ALA A 64 -24.24 53.28 -19.92
C ALA A 64 -24.78 53.40 -21.34
N THR A 65 -23.87 53.48 -22.31
CA THR A 65 -24.13 53.22 -23.73
C THR A 65 -24.37 51.75 -23.96
N PRO A 66 -25.40 51.32 -24.69
CA PRO A 66 -25.64 49.89 -24.93
C PRO A 66 -24.59 49.38 -25.90
N LEU A 67 -23.92 48.28 -25.51
CA LEU A 67 -23.08 47.48 -26.41
C LEU A 67 -23.96 46.86 -27.54
N PRO A 68 -23.44 46.75 -28.77
CA PRO A 68 -24.14 46.11 -29.84
C PRO A 68 -24.25 44.60 -29.57
N THR A 69 -25.46 44.09 -29.65
CA THR A 69 -25.80 42.65 -29.62
C THR A 69 -25.11 41.97 -30.80
N ALA A 70 -24.08 41.18 -30.50
CA ALA A 70 -23.49 40.30 -31.49
C ALA A 70 -24.48 39.18 -31.83
N THR A 71 -25.03 39.22 -33.00
CA THR A 71 -25.83 38.13 -33.58
C THR A 71 -24.88 36.94 -33.76
N VAL A 72 -25.09 35.88 -32.95
CA VAL A 72 -24.41 34.60 -33.13
C VAL A 72 -24.98 33.99 -34.42
N ALA A 73 -24.17 33.96 -35.46
CA ALA A 73 -24.45 33.22 -36.70
C ALA A 73 -24.42 31.72 -36.33
N ASP A 74 -25.52 31.07 -36.59
CA ASP A 74 -25.69 29.61 -36.50
C ASP A 74 -24.71 28.97 -37.52
N PRO A 75 -23.69 28.19 -37.08
CA PRO A 75 -22.87 27.42 -38.00
C PRO A 75 -23.72 26.28 -38.51
N GLY A 76 -24.08 26.38 -39.81
CA GLY A 76 -24.83 25.40 -40.54
C GLY A 76 -24.42 23.96 -40.20
N ARG A 77 -25.41 23.16 -39.95
CA ARG A 77 -25.35 21.71 -39.80
C ARG A 77 -24.81 21.11 -41.11
N ASP A 78 -23.52 21.04 -41.28
CA ASP A 78 -22.92 20.10 -42.21
C ASP A 78 -23.08 18.68 -41.60
N SER A 79 -24.14 18.03 -42.04
CA SER A 79 -24.42 16.64 -41.75
C SER A 79 -23.37 15.77 -42.42
N PHE A 80 -22.29 15.48 -41.69
CA PHE A 80 -21.35 14.45 -42.09
C PHE A 80 -22.10 13.12 -42.20
N PRO A 81 -22.05 12.42 -43.36
CA PRO A 81 -22.90 11.26 -43.59
C PRO A 81 -22.37 10.04 -42.86
N TRP A 82 -22.60 9.98 -41.54
CA TRP A 82 -22.25 8.85 -40.70
C TRP A 82 -22.87 7.53 -41.18
N THR A 83 -23.99 7.59 -41.90
CA THR A 83 -24.63 6.42 -42.50
C THR A 83 -23.76 5.76 -43.58
N ALA A 84 -22.98 6.55 -44.34
CA ALA A 84 -22.06 6.01 -45.33
C ALA A 84 -20.82 5.33 -44.69
N VAL A 85 -20.33 5.89 -43.59
CA VAL A 85 -19.22 5.28 -42.82
C VAL A 85 -19.66 3.96 -42.15
N LEU A 86 -20.88 3.92 -41.60
CA LEU A 86 -21.42 2.70 -40.99
C LEU A 86 -21.67 1.60 -42.05
N ALA A 87 -22.14 1.96 -43.22
CA ALA A 87 -22.32 1.03 -44.33
C ALA A 87 -20.99 0.43 -44.84
N LEU A 88 -19.93 1.23 -44.89
CA LEU A 88 -18.59 0.76 -45.28
C LEU A 88 -17.98 -0.16 -44.22
N LEU A 89 -18.18 0.11 -42.96
CA LEU A 89 -17.70 -0.76 -41.85
C LEU A 89 -18.47 -2.09 -41.81
N LEU A 90 -19.77 -2.10 -42.08
CA LEU A 90 -20.58 -3.34 -42.12
C LEU A 90 -20.25 -4.21 -43.34
N LEU A 91 -19.97 -3.60 -44.49
CA LEU A 91 -19.56 -4.34 -45.71
C LEU A 91 -18.12 -4.88 -45.59
N GLY A 92 -17.21 -4.11 -45.00
CA GLY A 92 -15.82 -4.56 -44.75
C GLY A 92 -15.74 -5.64 -43.70
N GLY A 93 -16.50 -5.53 -42.60
CA GLY A 93 -16.58 -6.52 -41.53
C GLY A 93 -17.19 -7.86 -41.97
N GLY A 94 -18.23 -7.81 -42.81
CA GLY A 94 -18.88 -9.01 -43.37
C GLY A 94 -17.97 -9.84 -44.27
N ALA A 95 -17.13 -9.20 -45.09
CA ALA A 95 -16.18 -9.89 -45.96
C ALA A 95 -15.03 -10.56 -45.16
N ALA A 96 -14.52 -9.89 -44.09
CA ALA A 96 -13.50 -10.45 -43.23
C ALA A 96 -14.01 -11.63 -42.37
N ALA A 97 -15.24 -11.54 -41.86
CA ALA A 97 -15.89 -12.63 -41.12
C ALA A 97 -16.21 -13.84 -42.02
N GLY A 98 -16.62 -13.61 -43.26
CA GLY A 98 -16.88 -14.69 -44.24
C GLY A 98 -15.64 -15.48 -44.63
N VAL A 99 -14.46 -14.85 -44.70
CA VAL A 99 -13.19 -15.52 -44.98
C VAL A 99 -12.69 -16.28 -43.76
N TYR A 100 -12.92 -15.74 -42.53
CA TYR A 100 -12.50 -16.41 -41.29
C TYR A 100 -13.33 -17.66 -40.97
N LEU A 101 -14.63 -17.67 -41.29
CA LEU A 101 -15.54 -18.78 -41.04
C LEU A 101 -15.44 -19.91 -42.08
N ARG A 102 -14.78 -19.71 -43.24
CA ARG A 102 -14.59 -20.68 -44.28
C ARG A 102 -13.26 -21.44 -44.28
N ARG A 103 -12.42 -21.20 -43.23
CA ARG A 103 -11.20 -22.06 -43.09
C ARG A 103 -11.62 -23.44 -42.62
N PRO A 104 -11.37 -24.53 -43.40
CA PRO A 104 -11.59 -25.86 -42.92
C PRO A 104 -10.65 -26.12 -41.76
N GLN A 105 -11.21 -26.44 -40.59
CA GLN A 105 -10.42 -26.97 -39.48
C GLN A 105 -9.93 -28.34 -39.92
N LYS A 106 -8.62 -28.43 -40.22
CA LYS A 106 -7.96 -29.72 -40.24
C LYS A 106 -7.88 -30.24 -38.82
N GLU A 107 -8.72 -31.22 -38.49
CA GLU A 107 -8.47 -32.10 -37.35
C GLU A 107 -7.13 -32.78 -37.56
N THR A 108 -6.10 -32.27 -36.91
CA THR A 108 -4.84 -32.99 -36.75
C THR A 108 -4.99 -33.85 -35.50
N ALA A 109 -5.05 -35.17 -35.71
CA ALA A 109 -4.86 -36.13 -34.64
C ALA A 109 -3.62 -35.78 -33.82
N PRO A 110 -3.58 -36.09 -32.49
CA PRO A 110 -2.41 -35.81 -31.68
C PRO A 110 -1.24 -36.67 -32.16
N THR A 111 -0.44 -36.11 -33.04
CA THR A 111 0.86 -36.68 -33.37
C THR A 111 1.74 -36.44 -32.15
N THR A 112 2.03 -37.51 -31.43
CA THR A 112 3.10 -37.50 -30.42
C THR A 112 4.41 -37.19 -31.17
N THR A 113 4.70 -35.92 -31.32
CA THR A 113 5.97 -35.47 -31.87
C THR A 113 7.02 -35.74 -30.81
N ILE A 114 7.78 -36.80 -30.99
CA ILE A 114 9.06 -37.01 -30.31
C ILE A 114 9.92 -35.85 -30.77
N LEU A 115 10.08 -34.84 -29.93
CA LEU A 115 10.96 -33.68 -30.18
C LEU A 115 12.39 -34.23 -30.35
N PRO A 116 13.10 -33.84 -31.43
CA PRO A 116 14.50 -34.24 -31.62
C PRO A 116 15.32 -33.82 -30.42
N ASP A 117 16.32 -34.60 -30.04
CA ASP A 117 17.25 -34.34 -28.91
C ASP A 117 17.93 -32.94 -28.98
N ALA A 118 17.95 -32.31 -30.14
CA ALA A 118 18.44 -30.94 -30.33
C ALA A 118 17.67 -29.90 -29.50
N TYR A 119 16.41 -30.15 -29.09
CA TYR A 119 15.65 -29.22 -28.23
C TYR A 119 15.93 -29.41 -26.73
N ARG A 120 16.64 -30.50 -26.36
CA ARG A 120 17.05 -30.72 -24.96
C ARG A 120 18.26 -29.89 -24.54
N THR A 121 18.97 -29.27 -25.47
CA THR A 121 20.20 -28.48 -25.22
C THR A 121 20.05 -26.98 -25.47
N MET A 122 18.84 -26.52 -25.76
CA MET A 122 18.64 -25.06 -25.77
C MET A 122 18.78 -24.52 -24.34
N PRO A 123 19.63 -23.50 -24.11
CA PRO A 123 19.67 -22.84 -22.82
C PRO A 123 18.26 -22.32 -22.48
N PRO A 124 17.84 -22.38 -21.20
CA PRO A 124 16.53 -21.92 -20.82
C PRO A 124 16.35 -20.48 -21.29
N PHE A 125 15.27 -20.23 -22.06
CA PHE A 125 14.93 -18.86 -22.48
C PHE A 125 14.52 -18.06 -21.24
N HIS A 126 15.31 -17.07 -20.90
CA HIS A 126 14.98 -16.14 -19.83
C HIS A 126 14.48 -14.84 -20.44
N PRO A 127 13.41 -14.23 -19.87
CA PRO A 127 12.91 -12.95 -20.36
C PRO A 127 13.97 -11.87 -20.15
N PRO A 128 13.95 -10.80 -20.97
CA PRO A 128 14.85 -9.69 -20.81
C PRO A 128 14.84 -9.14 -19.36
N GLY A 129 16.03 -8.89 -18.81
CA GLY A 129 16.17 -8.40 -17.45
C GLY A 129 16.32 -9.47 -16.37
N PHE A 130 16.09 -10.75 -16.65
CA PHE A 130 16.41 -11.82 -15.70
C PHE A 130 17.89 -12.16 -15.79
N PRO A 131 18.63 -12.21 -14.63
CA PRO A 131 20.05 -12.48 -14.62
C PRO A 131 20.40 -13.86 -15.13
N ALA A 132 21.34 -13.95 -16.09
CA ALA A 132 21.81 -15.22 -16.65
C ALA A 132 22.44 -16.11 -15.57
N GLU A 133 23.05 -15.51 -14.55
CA GLU A 133 23.67 -16.18 -13.41
C GLU A 133 22.68 -17.01 -12.58
N LEU A 134 21.39 -16.65 -12.64
CA LEU A 134 20.32 -17.39 -11.97
C LEU A 134 19.71 -18.50 -12.83
N GLY A 135 20.10 -18.60 -14.11
CA GLY A 135 19.56 -19.58 -15.05
C GLY A 135 19.77 -21.04 -14.64
N GLY A 136 20.80 -21.32 -13.81
CA GLY A 136 21.02 -22.66 -13.24
C GLY A 136 20.05 -23.04 -12.10
N ARG A 137 19.36 -22.09 -11.51
CA ARG A 137 18.46 -22.29 -10.35
C ARG A 137 16.99 -22.39 -10.74
N TYR A 138 16.58 -21.75 -11.85
CA TYR A 138 15.19 -21.57 -12.21
C TYR A 138 14.89 -21.98 -13.64
N ASP A 139 13.70 -22.53 -13.83
CA ASP A 139 13.08 -22.82 -15.12
C ASP A 139 11.81 -21.99 -15.30
N ARG A 140 11.27 -21.93 -16.53
CA ARG A 140 9.98 -21.30 -16.87
C ARG A 140 9.84 -19.88 -16.30
N VAL A 141 10.91 -19.10 -16.43
CA VAL A 141 10.93 -17.72 -15.93
C VAL A 141 10.01 -16.86 -16.78
N ALA A 142 9.09 -16.13 -16.12
CA ALA A 142 8.20 -15.18 -16.75
C ALA A 142 8.21 -13.85 -15.98
N PHE A 143 8.20 -12.74 -16.70
CA PHE A 143 8.10 -11.41 -16.09
C PHE A 143 6.70 -11.20 -15.50
N VAL A 144 6.62 -10.76 -14.24
CA VAL A 144 5.37 -10.48 -13.53
C VAL A 144 5.12 -8.97 -13.43
N GLY A 145 6.15 -8.22 -13.06
CA GLY A 145 5.97 -6.79 -12.87
C GLY A 145 7.26 -6.06 -12.49
N ARG A 146 7.18 -4.72 -12.49
CA ARG A 146 8.27 -3.83 -12.09
C ARG A 146 7.76 -2.82 -11.09
N GLY A 147 8.45 -2.69 -9.97
CA GLY A 147 8.24 -1.66 -8.97
C GLY A 147 9.44 -0.72 -8.83
N GLY A 148 9.34 0.26 -7.95
CA GLY A 148 10.42 1.24 -7.73
C GLY A 148 11.75 0.64 -7.26
N LEU A 149 11.73 -0.53 -6.62
CA LEU A 149 12.91 -1.18 -6.05
C LEU A 149 13.41 -2.37 -6.86
N GLY A 150 12.58 -2.95 -7.73
CA GLY A 150 12.97 -4.17 -8.43
C GLY A 150 11.99 -4.62 -9.49
N GLN A 151 12.41 -5.65 -10.19
CA GLN A 151 11.59 -6.43 -11.11
C GLN A 151 11.25 -7.76 -10.46
N VAL A 152 10.03 -8.23 -10.68
CA VAL A 152 9.54 -9.51 -10.15
C VAL A 152 9.30 -10.45 -11.30
N PHE A 153 9.77 -11.68 -11.15
CA PHE A 153 9.58 -12.77 -12.09
C PHE A 153 8.94 -13.95 -11.36
N SER A 154 8.00 -14.63 -11.99
CA SER A 154 7.63 -15.98 -11.60
C SER A 154 8.62 -16.98 -12.21
N ALA A 155 8.96 -18.01 -11.47
CA ALA A 155 9.92 -19.00 -11.91
C ALA A 155 9.63 -20.36 -11.26
N VAL A 156 10.02 -21.45 -11.91
CA VAL A 156 9.99 -22.78 -11.30
C VAL A 156 11.38 -23.07 -10.74
N ARG A 157 11.47 -23.25 -9.43
CA ARG A 157 12.72 -23.61 -8.77
C ARG A 157 13.11 -25.04 -9.12
N ARG A 158 14.31 -25.25 -9.67
CA ARG A 158 14.77 -26.57 -10.16
C ARG A 158 14.93 -27.59 -9.05
N GLU A 159 15.26 -27.15 -7.84
CA GLU A 159 15.54 -28.02 -6.69
C GLU A 159 14.33 -28.87 -6.30
N ASP A 160 13.12 -28.29 -6.29
CA ASP A 160 11.90 -28.95 -5.79
C ASP A 160 10.68 -28.80 -6.73
N GLY A 161 10.84 -28.12 -7.87
CA GLY A 161 9.78 -27.93 -8.85
C GLY A 161 8.70 -26.92 -8.43
N ARG A 162 8.87 -26.19 -7.32
CA ARG A 162 7.89 -25.20 -6.86
C ARG A 162 7.95 -23.94 -7.68
N THR A 163 6.77 -23.35 -7.93
CA THR A 163 6.68 -22.00 -8.47
C THR A 163 6.97 -21.00 -7.37
N VAL A 164 7.90 -20.07 -7.62
CA VAL A 164 8.33 -19.03 -6.72
C VAL A 164 8.31 -17.67 -7.43
N ALA A 165 8.27 -16.59 -6.66
CA ALA A 165 8.53 -15.25 -7.17
C ALA A 165 9.98 -14.87 -6.87
N VAL A 166 10.67 -14.32 -7.88
CA VAL A 166 12.05 -13.87 -7.77
C VAL A 166 12.08 -12.37 -8.01
N LYS A 167 12.41 -11.59 -6.97
CA LYS A 167 12.54 -10.13 -7.05
C LYS A 167 14.02 -9.77 -7.16
N ILE A 168 14.37 -9.02 -8.19
CA ILE A 168 15.73 -8.52 -8.44
C ILE A 168 15.74 -6.99 -8.42
N PRO A 169 16.82 -6.33 -8.01
CA PRO A 169 16.90 -4.86 -8.01
C PRO A 169 16.84 -4.30 -9.44
N VAL A 170 16.37 -3.05 -9.57
CA VAL A 170 16.32 -2.35 -10.88
C VAL A 170 17.70 -1.99 -11.41
N SER A 171 18.69 -1.88 -10.55
CA SER A 171 20.09 -1.60 -10.84
C SER A 171 20.99 -2.33 -9.86
N TYR A 172 22.17 -2.72 -10.33
CA TYR A 172 23.21 -3.38 -9.52
C TYR A 172 24.27 -2.40 -9.00
N ASP A 173 24.03 -1.09 -9.04
CA ASP A 173 24.90 -0.14 -8.36
C ASP A 173 24.87 -0.35 -6.83
N GLU A 174 25.97 0.04 -6.18
CA GLU A 174 26.18 -0.24 -4.76
C GLU A 174 25.09 0.38 -3.85
N ALA A 175 24.60 1.57 -4.17
CA ALA A 175 23.59 2.28 -3.38
C ALA A 175 22.23 1.59 -3.49
N THR A 176 21.81 1.26 -4.71
CA THR A 176 20.56 0.54 -4.98
C THR A 176 20.59 -0.86 -4.38
N GLY A 177 21.69 -1.58 -4.55
CA GLY A 177 21.88 -2.92 -3.99
C GLY A 177 21.83 -2.94 -2.46
N LYS A 178 22.52 -2.01 -1.77
CA LYS A 178 22.47 -1.88 -0.31
C LYS A 178 21.06 -1.56 0.20
N THR A 179 20.35 -0.65 -0.46
CA THR A 179 18.99 -0.28 -0.11
C THR A 179 18.05 -1.47 -0.28
N PHE A 180 18.10 -2.13 -1.43
CA PHE A 180 17.32 -3.34 -1.72
C PHE A 180 17.54 -4.42 -0.67
N MET A 181 18.80 -4.76 -0.36
CA MET A 181 19.13 -5.81 0.60
C MET A 181 18.70 -5.49 2.03
N ARG A 182 18.80 -4.22 2.45
CA ARG A 182 18.37 -3.78 3.77
C ARG A 182 16.85 -3.96 3.93
N GLU A 183 16.06 -3.54 2.95
CA GLU A 183 14.62 -3.65 2.96
C GLU A 183 14.15 -5.10 2.94
N MET A 184 14.82 -5.94 2.15
CA MET A 184 14.46 -7.35 2.04
C MET A 184 14.76 -8.15 3.31
N ARG A 185 15.78 -7.78 4.09
CA ARG A 185 16.08 -8.43 5.39
C ARG A 185 14.97 -8.19 6.41
N PHE A 186 14.41 -6.98 6.48
CA PHE A 186 13.28 -6.72 7.37
C PHE A 186 12.05 -7.55 7.00
N TRP A 187 11.86 -7.81 5.72
CA TRP A 187 10.74 -8.62 5.26
C TRP A 187 10.96 -10.12 5.53
N GLU A 188 12.19 -10.62 5.45
CA GLU A 188 12.53 -12.03 5.70
C GLU A 188 12.08 -12.50 7.09
N ASP A 189 12.16 -11.62 8.09
CA ASP A 189 11.79 -11.91 9.47
C ASP A 189 10.26 -11.90 9.72
N LEU A 190 9.47 -11.40 8.77
CA LEU A 190 8.01 -11.34 8.89
C LEU A 190 7.37 -12.67 8.46
N VAL A 191 6.96 -13.48 9.43
CA VAL A 191 6.33 -14.79 9.21
C VAL A 191 4.91 -14.79 9.70
N HIS A 192 3.95 -14.56 8.80
CA HIS A 192 2.53 -14.50 9.13
C HIS A 192 1.68 -15.00 7.95
N PRO A 193 0.51 -15.65 8.18
CA PRO A 193 -0.35 -16.14 7.08
C PRO A 193 -0.79 -15.06 6.11
N ASN A 194 -0.94 -13.82 6.57
CA ASN A 194 -1.35 -12.68 5.76
C ASN A 194 -0.17 -11.78 5.31
N ILE A 195 1.04 -12.29 5.33
CA ILE A 195 2.22 -11.63 4.78
C ILE A 195 2.87 -12.57 3.78
N VAL A 196 3.26 -12.05 2.61
CA VAL A 196 3.98 -12.83 1.59
C VAL A 196 5.27 -13.39 2.19
N ARG A 197 5.42 -14.72 2.15
CA ARG A 197 6.58 -15.40 2.73
C ARG A 197 7.81 -15.18 1.88
N VAL A 198 8.86 -14.63 2.46
CA VAL A 198 10.22 -14.65 1.90
C VAL A 198 10.85 -16.01 2.20
N HIS A 199 11.34 -16.68 1.18
CA HIS A 199 12.05 -17.96 1.32
C HIS A 199 13.53 -17.76 1.56
N SER A 200 14.14 -16.83 0.81
CA SER A 200 15.56 -16.50 0.98
C SER A 200 15.90 -15.12 0.43
N VAL A 201 16.88 -14.50 1.06
CA VAL A 201 17.50 -13.25 0.62
C VAL A 201 18.93 -13.55 0.23
N ASN A 202 19.29 -13.34 -1.05
CA ASN A 202 20.58 -13.74 -1.60
C ASN A 202 21.36 -12.53 -2.12
N ILE A 203 22.67 -12.55 -1.93
CA ILE A 203 23.60 -11.52 -2.43
C ILE A 203 24.36 -12.02 -3.66
N LEU A 204 24.64 -13.31 -3.71
CA LEU A 204 25.42 -13.96 -4.77
C LEU A 204 24.57 -14.98 -5.52
N PRO A 205 24.78 -15.17 -6.84
CA PRO A 205 25.78 -14.47 -7.69
C PRO A 205 25.43 -13.01 -7.99
N VAL A 206 24.16 -12.64 -7.84
CA VAL A 206 23.63 -11.27 -7.91
C VAL A 206 22.61 -11.09 -6.79
N PRO A 207 22.34 -9.87 -6.31
CA PRO A 207 21.30 -9.64 -5.32
C PRO A 207 19.91 -10.06 -5.85
N PHE A 208 19.21 -10.93 -5.10
CA PHE A 208 17.82 -11.29 -5.37
C PHE A 208 17.12 -11.80 -4.13
N VAL A 209 15.80 -11.77 -4.16
CA VAL A 209 14.93 -12.34 -3.12
C VAL A 209 14.01 -13.37 -3.75
N GLU A 210 13.97 -14.54 -3.15
CA GLU A 210 13.00 -15.56 -3.48
C GLU A 210 11.87 -15.56 -2.45
N MET A 211 10.63 -15.57 -2.94
CA MET A 211 9.44 -15.54 -2.11
C MET A 211 8.34 -16.43 -2.68
N GLU A 212 7.30 -16.69 -1.90
CA GLU A 212 6.13 -17.39 -2.40
C GLU A 212 5.51 -16.66 -3.59
N TYR A 213 5.05 -17.43 -4.56
CA TYR A 213 4.36 -16.90 -5.73
C TYR A 213 2.85 -16.95 -5.50
N LEU A 214 2.18 -15.84 -5.78
CA LEU A 214 0.73 -15.70 -5.75
C LEU A 214 0.28 -15.13 -7.11
N PRO A 215 -0.73 -15.76 -7.76
CA PRO A 215 -1.04 -15.46 -9.16
C PRO A 215 -1.78 -14.15 -9.39
N GLY A 216 -2.40 -13.58 -8.35
CA GLY A 216 -3.23 -12.37 -8.46
C GLY A 216 -3.05 -11.41 -7.32
N SER A 217 -3.52 -10.19 -7.52
CA SER A 217 -3.61 -9.14 -6.51
C SER A 217 -5.05 -8.66 -6.37
N LEU A 218 -5.33 -7.95 -5.28
CA LEU A 218 -6.62 -7.31 -5.05
C LEU A 218 -6.97 -6.26 -6.13
N GLU A 219 -5.95 -5.74 -6.84
CA GLU A 219 -6.14 -4.84 -7.98
C GLU A 219 -6.89 -5.52 -9.14
N ASN A 220 -6.66 -6.82 -9.33
CA ASN A 220 -7.25 -7.61 -10.41
C ASN A 220 -8.71 -8.04 -10.13
N LEU A 221 -9.20 -7.91 -8.89
CA LEU A 221 -10.59 -8.23 -8.58
C LEU A 221 -11.53 -7.18 -9.16
N GLN A 222 -12.62 -7.66 -9.73
CA GLN A 222 -13.74 -6.80 -10.11
C GLN A 222 -14.41 -6.27 -8.84
N LYS A 223 -14.54 -4.97 -8.73
CA LYS A 223 -15.14 -4.29 -7.58
C LYS A 223 -16.47 -3.62 -7.99
N PRO A 224 -17.45 -3.46 -7.09
CA PRO A 224 -17.41 -3.89 -5.69
C PRO A 224 -17.39 -5.42 -5.55
N VAL A 225 -16.74 -5.91 -4.50
CA VAL A 225 -16.80 -7.32 -4.12
C VAL A 225 -17.91 -7.53 -3.07
N PRO A 226 -18.46 -8.76 -2.89
CA PRO A 226 -19.43 -9.04 -1.84
C PRO A 226 -18.92 -8.59 -0.47
N LEU A 227 -19.81 -8.01 0.35
CA LEU A 227 -19.45 -7.45 1.67
C LEU A 227 -18.71 -8.46 2.54
N GLU A 228 -19.16 -9.71 2.61
CA GLU A 228 -18.49 -10.76 3.36
C GLU A 228 -17.04 -10.98 2.90
N THR A 229 -16.81 -10.95 1.59
CA THR A 229 -15.47 -11.06 1.02
C THR A 229 -14.61 -9.83 1.36
N ALA A 230 -15.18 -8.62 1.24
CA ALA A 230 -14.47 -7.39 1.58
C ALA A 230 -14.01 -7.35 3.05
N VAL A 231 -14.90 -7.70 3.99
CA VAL A 231 -14.55 -7.71 5.42
C VAL A 231 -13.57 -8.83 5.77
N ARG A 232 -13.67 -10.02 5.14
CA ARG A 232 -12.71 -11.12 5.33
C ARG A 232 -11.32 -10.74 4.86
N ILE A 233 -11.20 -10.14 3.68
CA ILE A 233 -9.92 -9.65 3.17
C ILE A 233 -9.38 -8.55 4.08
N ALA A 234 -10.19 -7.58 4.49
CA ALA A 234 -9.76 -6.51 5.38
C ALA A 234 -9.30 -7.04 6.74
N ALA A 235 -9.97 -8.05 7.31
CA ALA A 235 -9.53 -8.71 8.54
C ALA A 235 -8.15 -9.35 8.40
N GLY A 236 -7.89 -10.05 7.29
CA GLY A 236 -6.57 -10.63 7.02
C GLY A 236 -5.48 -9.57 6.87
N ILE A 237 -5.77 -8.45 6.17
CA ILE A 237 -4.82 -7.34 6.07
C ILE A 237 -4.56 -6.75 7.47
N ALA A 238 -5.60 -6.49 8.28
CA ALA A 238 -5.48 -5.97 9.63
C ALA A 238 -4.63 -6.87 10.54
N ALA A 239 -4.81 -8.20 10.45
CA ALA A 239 -4.02 -9.19 11.18
C ALA A 239 -2.54 -9.14 10.79
N GLY A 240 -2.23 -9.09 9.48
CA GLY A 240 -0.86 -8.96 8.98
C GLY A 240 -0.19 -7.67 9.44
N LEU A 241 -0.93 -6.53 9.38
CA LEU A 241 -0.43 -5.24 9.86
C LEU A 241 -0.20 -5.23 11.37
N ALA A 242 -1.12 -5.78 12.17
CA ALA A 242 -0.96 -5.86 13.62
C ALA A 242 0.33 -6.61 13.97
N TYR A 243 0.55 -7.78 13.34
CA TYR A 243 1.76 -8.57 13.53
C TYR A 243 3.05 -7.80 13.19
N ALA A 244 3.05 -7.04 12.10
CA ALA A 244 4.20 -6.24 11.68
C ALA A 244 4.44 -5.03 12.60
N HIS A 245 3.37 -4.33 12.99
CA HIS A 245 3.44 -3.16 13.87
C HIS A 245 3.99 -3.51 15.26
N GLU A 246 3.61 -4.66 15.82
CA GLU A 246 4.18 -5.18 17.08
C GLU A 246 5.71 -5.39 17.01
N ARG A 247 6.24 -5.58 15.80
CA ARG A 247 7.67 -5.72 15.52
C ARG A 247 8.35 -4.42 15.08
N GLY A 248 7.61 -3.31 15.18
CA GLY A 248 8.12 -1.99 14.80
C GLY A 248 8.21 -1.75 13.28
N VAL A 249 7.58 -2.62 12.46
CA VAL A 249 7.59 -2.50 10.99
C VAL A 249 6.28 -1.87 10.52
N VAL A 250 6.38 -0.75 9.78
CA VAL A 250 5.26 -0.03 9.18
C VAL A 250 5.37 -0.10 7.67
N HIS A 251 4.28 -0.43 6.98
CA HIS A 251 4.28 -0.68 5.54
C HIS A 251 4.32 0.60 4.69
N ARG A 252 3.44 1.56 4.98
CA ARG A 252 3.32 2.89 4.34
C ARG A 252 2.87 2.91 2.87
N ASP A 253 2.55 1.77 2.28
CA ASP A 253 2.09 1.67 0.89
C ASP A 253 1.04 0.56 0.72
N ILE A 254 0.07 0.47 1.65
CA ILE A 254 -1.05 -0.47 1.55
C ILE A 254 -2.00 0.02 0.46
N LYS A 255 -2.13 -0.79 -0.59
CA LYS A 255 -3.00 -0.54 -1.75
C LYS A 255 -3.33 -1.88 -2.43
N PRO A 256 -4.37 -1.95 -3.29
CA PRO A 256 -4.78 -3.20 -3.94
C PRO A 256 -3.66 -3.94 -4.67
N HIS A 257 -2.73 -3.22 -5.28
CA HIS A 257 -1.56 -3.80 -5.96
C HIS A 257 -0.65 -4.59 -5.02
N ASN A 258 -0.49 -4.15 -3.78
CA ASN A 258 0.41 -4.75 -2.79
C ASN A 258 -0.30 -5.80 -1.90
N ILE A 259 -1.58 -6.07 -2.15
CA ILE A 259 -2.33 -7.15 -1.50
C ILE A 259 -2.50 -8.28 -2.50
N LEU A 260 -1.68 -9.30 -2.35
CA LEU A 260 -1.76 -10.51 -3.16
C LEU A 260 -2.82 -11.44 -2.58
N LEU A 261 -3.42 -12.24 -3.44
CA LEU A 261 -4.47 -13.18 -3.06
C LEU A 261 -4.01 -14.62 -3.31
N ALA A 262 -4.23 -15.48 -2.35
CA ALA A 262 -4.06 -16.92 -2.53
C ALA A 262 -5.07 -17.46 -3.55
N ASP A 263 -4.94 -18.72 -3.93
CA ASP A 263 -5.78 -19.38 -4.96
C ASP A 263 -7.27 -19.37 -4.62
N ASP A 264 -7.62 -19.21 -3.33
CA ASP A 264 -8.99 -19.09 -2.85
C ASP A 264 -9.61 -17.70 -3.08
N LEU A 265 -8.82 -16.73 -3.56
CA LEU A 265 -9.18 -15.34 -3.79
C LEU A 265 -9.76 -14.59 -2.56
N THR A 266 -9.64 -15.19 -1.38
CA THR A 266 -10.17 -14.64 -0.11
C THR A 266 -9.13 -14.49 0.97
N THR A 267 -7.99 -15.18 0.87
CA THR A 267 -6.85 -15.07 1.79
C THR A 267 -5.86 -14.02 1.28
N PRO A 268 -5.85 -12.83 1.88
CA PRO A 268 -4.92 -11.77 1.48
C PRO A 268 -3.54 -11.98 2.08
N LYS A 269 -2.51 -11.59 1.31
CA LYS A 269 -1.13 -11.54 1.76
C LYS A 269 -0.51 -10.21 1.39
N ILE A 270 -0.02 -9.48 2.38
CA ILE A 270 0.64 -8.20 2.20
C ILE A 270 2.03 -8.43 1.59
N ALA A 271 2.30 -7.77 0.47
CA ALA A 271 3.55 -7.84 -0.27
C ALA A 271 4.25 -6.47 -0.29
N ASP A 272 5.50 -6.45 -0.69
CA ASP A 272 6.29 -5.24 -0.97
C ASP A 272 6.51 -4.31 0.23
N TRP A 273 7.11 -4.84 1.28
CA TRP A 273 7.48 -4.11 2.50
C TRP A 273 8.64 -3.11 2.33
N GLY A 274 9.12 -2.93 1.10
CA GLY A 274 10.29 -2.14 0.78
C GLY A 274 10.14 -0.62 0.86
N MET A 275 8.96 -0.08 1.22
CA MET A 275 8.72 1.36 1.29
C MET A 275 8.91 1.95 2.69
N SER A 276 9.30 1.14 3.68
CA SER A 276 9.32 1.54 5.09
C SER A 276 10.34 2.63 5.46
N THR A 277 11.24 3.04 4.54
CA THR A 277 12.35 3.97 4.87
C THR A 277 12.61 5.10 3.87
N ARG A 278 11.78 5.29 2.82
CA ARG A 278 12.02 6.37 1.85
C ARG A 278 11.21 7.63 2.17
N PRO A 279 11.85 8.83 2.16
CA PRO A 279 11.15 10.09 1.98
C PRO A 279 10.45 10.10 0.61
N ALA A 280 9.34 10.84 0.50
CA ALA A 280 8.45 10.90 -0.66
C ALA A 280 9.07 11.49 -1.96
N GLU A 281 10.39 11.60 -2.10
CA GLU A 281 11.06 12.48 -3.06
C GLU A 281 11.23 11.94 -4.48
N THR A 282 10.86 10.70 -4.79
CA THR A 282 11.02 10.22 -6.19
C THR A 282 9.87 9.30 -6.60
N ARG A 283 8.74 9.87 -6.97
CA ARG A 283 7.69 9.15 -7.68
C ARG A 283 7.55 9.72 -9.09
N GLU A 284 7.91 8.91 -10.09
CA GLU A 284 7.69 9.23 -11.51
C GLU A 284 6.21 9.53 -11.77
N THR A 285 5.97 10.62 -12.45
CA THR A 285 4.72 11.33 -12.61
C THR A 285 3.58 10.59 -13.32
N GLY A 286 3.79 9.40 -13.87
CA GLY A 286 2.77 8.65 -14.61
C GLY A 286 1.96 7.64 -13.79
N ALA A 287 2.56 7.00 -12.78
CA ALA A 287 1.89 6.07 -11.87
C ALA A 287 1.43 6.75 -10.57
N ALA A 288 1.84 7.99 -10.32
CA ALA A 288 1.64 8.72 -9.09
C ALA A 288 0.15 9.01 -8.78
N GLY A 289 -0.70 9.15 -9.80
CA GLY A 289 -2.12 9.45 -9.61
C GLY A 289 -2.89 8.35 -8.87
N PHE A 290 -2.67 7.08 -9.20
CA PHE A 290 -3.32 5.96 -8.53
C PHE A 290 -2.80 5.74 -7.11
N THR A 291 -1.51 5.93 -6.87
CA THR A 291 -0.93 5.77 -5.54
C THR A 291 -1.40 6.86 -4.58
N LEU A 292 -1.61 8.09 -5.07
CA LEU A 292 -2.07 9.22 -4.26
C LEU A 292 -3.49 9.01 -3.71
N ALA A 293 -4.35 8.27 -4.40
CA ALA A 293 -5.69 7.94 -3.92
C ALA A 293 -5.70 7.10 -2.63
N TYR A 294 -4.60 6.39 -2.33
CA TYR A 294 -4.42 5.62 -1.09
C TYR A 294 -3.50 6.33 -0.08
N ALA A 295 -2.89 7.45 -0.45
CA ALA A 295 -1.99 8.16 0.44
C ALA A 295 -2.74 8.77 1.63
N ALA A 296 -2.21 8.60 2.83
CA ALA A 296 -2.74 9.23 4.02
C ALA A 296 -2.37 10.72 4.08
N PRO A 297 -3.17 11.57 4.77
CA PRO A 297 -2.90 13.01 4.89
C PRO A 297 -1.48 13.34 5.33
N GLU A 298 -0.91 12.60 6.29
CA GLU A 298 0.45 12.79 6.79
C GLU A 298 1.54 12.40 5.78
N GLN A 299 1.22 11.64 4.74
CA GLN A 299 2.14 11.37 3.63
C GLN A 299 2.19 12.52 2.62
N ILE A 300 1.12 13.32 2.56
CA ILE A 300 0.98 14.44 1.64
C ILE A 300 1.45 15.73 2.32
N ALA A 301 1.06 15.94 3.58
CA ALA A 301 1.32 17.16 4.35
C ALA A 301 1.81 16.83 5.78
N PRO A 302 3.06 16.29 5.90
CA PRO A 302 3.62 15.88 7.19
C PRO A 302 3.79 17.02 8.18
N GLU A 303 3.95 18.24 7.71
CA GLU A 303 4.02 19.45 8.53
C GLU A 303 2.71 19.76 9.26
N ARG A 304 1.57 19.32 8.71
CA ARG A 304 0.24 19.51 9.29
C ARG A 304 -0.24 18.32 10.12
N PHE A 305 0.01 17.11 9.65
CA PHE A 305 -0.56 15.88 10.21
C PHE A 305 0.47 14.99 10.91
N GLY A 306 1.73 15.39 10.95
CA GLY A 306 2.79 14.65 11.64
C GLY A 306 3.46 13.61 10.75
N ARG A 307 4.22 12.70 11.40
CA ARG A 307 5.03 11.69 10.71
C ARG A 307 4.20 10.44 10.40
N THR A 308 4.57 9.78 9.31
CA THR A 308 4.02 8.46 8.96
C THR A 308 4.35 7.40 10.01
N GLY A 309 3.38 6.55 10.30
CA GLY A 309 3.48 5.51 11.33
C GLY A 309 2.41 4.42 11.15
N PRO A 310 2.14 3.59 12.17
CA PRO A 310 1.10 2.58 12.13
C PRO A 310 -0.29 3.12 11.72
N ALA A 311 -0.62 4.33 12.15
CA ALA A 311 -1.87 5.01 11.78
C ALA A 311 -1.98 5.29 10.25
N THR A 312 -0.85 5.41 9.56
CA THR A 312 -0.81 5.53 8.09
C THR A 312 -1.33 4.27 7.42
N ASP A 313 -0.88 3.10 7.86
CA ASP A 313 -1.33 1.81 7.32
C ASP A 313 -2.82 1.57 7.63
N ILE A 314 -3.30 2.03 8.80
CA ILE A 314 -4.72 1.97 9.17
C ILE A 314 -5.58 2.80 8.22
N TYR A 315 -5.14 4.02 7.88
CA TYR A 315 -5.84 4.85 6.89
C TYR A 315 -5.89 4.17 5.53
N GLN A 316 -4.77 3.64 5.08
CA GLN A 316 -4.66 2.94 3.81
C GLN A 316 -5.51 1.67 3.77
N LEU A 317 -5.58 0.91 4.86
CA LEU A 317 -6.51 -0.23 5.00
C LEU A 317 -7.97 0.22 4.90
N GLY A 318 -8.33 1.34 5.54
CA GLY A 318 -9.67 1.94 5.43
C GLY A 318 -10.00 2.31 3.98
N THR A 319 -9.05 2.88 3.25
CA THR A 319 -9.19 3.22 1.82
C THR A 319 -9.41 1.98 0.96
N VAL A 320 -8.65 0.91 1.20
CA VAL A 320 -8.78 -0.37 0.49
C VAL A 320 -10.13 -1.03 0.79
N LEU A 321 -10.56 -1.05 2.05
CA LEU A 321 -11.86 -1.60 2.44
C LEU A 321 -13.01 -0.81 1.80
N TYR A 322 -12.93 0.52 1.83
CA TYR A 322 -13.91 1.39 1.16
C TYR A 322 -14.03 1.04 -0.33
N GLU A 323 -12.91 0.97 -1.04
CA GLU A 323 -12.90 0.65 -2.47
C GLU A 323 -13.43 -0.76 -2.77
N MET A 324 -13.06 -1.75 -1.96
CA MET A 324 -13.60 -3.11 -2.12
C MET A 324 -15.13 -3.14 -2.02
N ALA A 325 -15.68 -2.41 -1.05
CA ALA A 325 -17.12 -2.41 -0.79
C ALA A 325 -17.93 -1.53 -1.76
N THR A 326 -17.36 -0.38 -2.19
CA THR A 326 -18.09 0.62 -2.99
C THR A 326 -17.72 0.62 -4.47
N GLY A 327 -16.62 -0.05 -4.85
CA GLY A 327 -16.12 -0.09 -6.22
C GLY A 327 -15.20 1.07 -6.59
N LYS A 328 -15.00 2.05 -5.72
CA LYS A 328 -14.17 3.25 -5.98
C LYS A 328 -13.45 3.69 -4.70
N PRO A 329 -12.26 4.28 -4.82
CA PRO A 329 -11.61 4.89 -3.66
C PRO A 329 -12.43 6.06 -3.10
N PRO A 330 -12.27 6.41 -1.80
CA PRO A 330 -13.09 7.43 -1.12
C PRO A 330 -12.90 8.85 -1.67
N TYR A 331 -11.77 9.10 -2.31
CA TYR A 331 -11.43 10.42 -2.84
C TYR A 331 -11.11 10.34 -4.32
N ALA A 332 -11.67 11.29 -5.08
CA ALA A 332 -11.41 11.51 -6.49
C ALA A 332 -11.14 13.00 -6.74
N GLY A 333 -10.46 13.31 -7.85
CA GLY A 333 -10.16 14.68 -8.21
C GLY A 333 -9.49 14.74 -9.58
N GLU A 334 -9.49 15.92 -10.19
CA GLU A 334 -8.79 16.15 -11.45
C GLU A 334 -7.29 16.32 -11.19
N GLY A 335 -6.51 15.37 -11.70
CA GLY A 335 -5.06 15.35 -11.55
C GLY A 335 -4.60 15.15 -10.11
N LEU A 336 -3.27 15.23 -9.91
CA LEU A 336 -2.65 14.97 -8.60
C LEU A 336 -3.08 15.99 -7.52
N ALA A 337 -3.17 17.26 -7.90
CA ALA A 337 -3.54 18.33 -6.98
C ALA A 337 -4.99 18.21 -6.48
N GLY A 338 -5.93 17.81 -7.37
CA GLY A 338 -7.32 17.59 -7.01
C GLY A 338 -7.48 16.41 -6.05
N ILE A 339 -6.79 15.29 -6.29
CA ILE A 339 -6.81 14.13 -5.39
C ILE A 339 -6.18 14.50 -4.04
N ALA A 340 -5.01 15.17 -4.04
CA ALA A 340 -4.36 15.60 -2.81
C ALA A 340 -5.27 16.55 -2.00
N GLY A 341 -5.90 17.52 -2.66
CA GLY A 341 -6.85 18.43 -2.01
C GLY A 341 -8.02 17.71 -1.37
N ALA A 342 -8.59 16.71 -2.04
CA ALA A 342 -9.67 15.89 -1.51
C ALA A 342 -9.23 15.05 -0.30
N VAL A 343 -8.06 14.41 -0.37
CA VAL A 343 -7.50 13.65 0.76
C VAL A 343 -7.27 14.56 1.98
N LEU A 344 -6.78 15.79 1.78
CA LEU A 344 -6.43 16.68 2.86
C LEU A 344 -7.63 17.43 3.49
N GLY A 345 -8.70 17.65 2.73
CA GLY A 345 -9.76 18.58 3.15
C GLY A 345 -11.19 18.12 2.97
N THR A 346 -11.46 17.00 2.27
CA THR A 346 -12.83 16.54 2.06
C THR A 346 -13.13 15.35 2.97
N GLU A 347 -14.28 15.38 3.65
CA GLU A 347 -14.76 14.21 4.39
C GLU A 347 -15.17 13.09 3.41
N PRO A 348 -14.90 11.81 3.74
CA PRO A 348 -15.28 10.71 2.87
C PRO A 348 -16.82 10.52 2.90
N THR A 349 -17.40 10.25 1.75
CA THR A 349 -18.81 9.83 1.69
C THR A 349 -18.96 8.50 2.44
N PRO A 350 -19.89 8.38 3.40
CA PRO A 350 -20.12 7.10 4.09
C PRO A 350 -20.48 5.99 3.10
N PRO A 351 -19.96 4.76 3.25
CA PRO A 351 -20.35 3.61 2.45
C PRO A 351 -21.86 3.43 2.34
N SER A 352 -22.62 3.65 3.43
CA SER A 352 -24.09 3.55 3.47
C SER A 352 -24.80 4.57 2.58
N ALA A 353 -24.19 5.70 2.28
CA ALA A 353 -24.74 6.69 1.37
C ALA A 353 -24.64 6.25 -0.10
N ILE A 354 -23.78 5.27 -0.40
CA ILE A 354 -23.63 4.65 -1.72
C ILE A 354 -24.54 3.43 -1.82
N ASP A 355 -24.49 2.55 -0.83
CA ASP A 355 -25.35 1.37 -0.69
C ASP A 355 -25.76 1.21 0.79
N PRO A 356 -27.06 1.34 1.13
CA PRO A 356 -27.55 1.18 2.50
C PRO A 356 -27.19 -0.15 3.16
N ALA A 357 -26.94 -1.20 2.38
CA ALA A 357 -26.50 -2.50 2.89
C ALA A 357 -25.08 -2.43 3.54
N LEU A 358 -24.32 -1.39 3.26
CA LEU A 358 -22.98 -1.17 3.79
C LEU A 358 -22.95 -0.38 5.12
N ALA A 359 -24.11 -0.07 5.71
CA ALA A 359 -24.21 0.78 6.92
C ALA A 359 -23.33 0.27 8.09
N GLY A 360 -23.16 -1.04 8.22
CA GLY A 360 -22.28 -1.63 9.23
C GLY A 360 -20.78 -1.28 9.04
N LEU A 361 -20.37 -0.89 7.84
CA LEU A 361 -18.98 -0.48 7.57
C LEU A 361 -18.69 0.97 7.96
N ASP A 362 -19.69 1.84 8.01
CA ASP A 362 -19.52 3.28 8.23
C ASP A 362 -18.63 3.58 9.45
N PRO A 363 -18.91 3.06 10.66
CA PRO A 363 -18.12 3.38 11.84
C PRO A 363 -16.65 2.92 11.72
N ILE A 364 -16.41 1.80 11.02
CA ILE A 364 -15.07 1.26 10.85
C ILE A 364 -14.30 2.10 9.85
N VAL A 365 -14.87 2.27 8.67
CA VAL A 365 -14.21 2.95 7.54
C VAL A 365 -13.98 4.43 7.84
N LEU A 366 -15.01 5.14 8.34
CA LEU A 366 -14.89 6.58 8.62
C LEU A 366 -13.84 6.84 9.71
N ARG A 367 -13.74 5.99 10.74
CA ARG A 367 -12.70 6.10 11.75
C ARG A 367 -11.31 5.82 11.19
N CYS A 368 -11.14 4.82 10.32
CA CYS A 368 -9.87 4.61 9.63
C CYS A 368 -9.45 5.81 8.77
N LEU A 369 -10.41 6.47 8.12
CA LEU A 369 -10.21 7.58 7.20
C LEU A 369 -10.17 8.96 7.87
N ALA A 370 -10.20 9.04 9.21
CA ALA A 370 -10.03 10.29 9.94
C ALA A 370 -8.75 11.01 9.50
N LYS A 371 -8.82 12.34 9.35
CA LYS A 371 -7.69 13.14 8.83
C LYS A 371 -6.54 13.17 9.81
N ASP A 372 -6.85 13.43 11.09
CA ASP A 372 -5.86 13.38 12.15
C ASP A 372 -5.56 11.90 12.48
N PRO A 373 -4.28 11.46 12.43
CA PRO A 373 -3.89 10.11 12.83
C PRO A 373 -4.33 9.74 14.27
N ALA A 374 -4.48 10.72 15.18
CA ALA A 374 -4.89 10.49 16.55
C ALA A 374 -6.39 10.10 16.69
N ASP A 375 -7.23 10.48 15.72
CA ASP A 375 -8.66 10.15 15.71
C ASP A 375 -8.95 8.76 15.13
N ARG A 376 -7.95 8.10 14.54
CA ARG A 376 -8.04 6.75 13.99
C ARG A 376 -8.05 5.69 15.11
N TYR A 377 -8.07 4.43 14.73
CA TYR A 377 -7.82 3.33 15.65
C TYR A 377 -6.39 3.39 16.18
N GLY A 378 -6.19 3.08 17.46
CA GLY A 378 -4.87 3.08 18.10
C GLY A 378 -3.93 1.99 17.60
N SER A 379 -4.48 0.92 17.01
CA SER A 379 -3.70 -0.18 16.43
C SER A 379 -4.47 -0.89 15.31
N ALA A 380 -3.75 -1.61 14.44
CA ALA A 380 -4.37 -2.49 13.45
C ALA A 380 -5.13 -3.66 14.10
N GLY A 381 -4.74 -4.06 15.31
CA GLY A 381 -5.49 -5.04 16.12
C GLY A 381 -6.86 -4.55 16.55
N GLU A 382 -7.01 -3.26 16.86
CA GLU A 382 -8.33 -2.67 17.14
C GLU A 382 -9.23 -2.66 15.89
N VAL A 383 -8.66 -2.40 14.71
CA VAL A 383 -9.40 -2.50 13.44
C VAL A 383 -9.87 -3.92 13.21
N LEU A 384 -8.98 -4.92 13.42
CA LEU A 384 -9.32 -6.33 13.30
C LEU A 384 -10.50 -6.69 14.21
N ASN A 385 -10.44 -6.31 15.50
CA ASN A 385 -11.51 -6.56 16.46
C ASN A 385 -12.85 -5.93 16.03
N ALA A 386 -12.83 -4.73 15.48
CA ALA A 386 -14.03 -4.05 14.98
C ALA A 386 -14.63 -4.79 13.78
N ILE A 387 -13.79 -5.24 12.84
CA ILE A 387 -14.23 -6.04 11.68
C ILE A 387 -14.81 -7.40 12.13
N GLU A 388 -14.15 -8.10 13.03
CA GLU A 388 -14.62 -9.39 13.56
C GLU A 388 -15.94 -9.25 14.32
N THR A 389 -16.16 -8.11 14.98
CA THR A 389 -17.44 -7.83 15.66
C THR A 389 -18.55 -7.66 14.64
N LEU A 390 -18.30 -6.89 13.58
CA LEU A 390 -19.27 -6.74 12.47
C LEU A 390 -19.61 -8.09 11.84
N MET A 391 -18.61 -8.94 11.58
CA MET A 391 -18.84 -10.27 11.00
C MET A 391 -19.71 -11.16 11.90
N ARG A 392 -19.51 -11.11 13.23
CA ARG A 392 -20.33 -11.88 14.20
C ARG A 392 -21.77 -11.38 14.26
N GLU A 393 -21.98 -10.07 14.24
CA GLU A 393 -23.30 -9.46 14.24
C GLU A 393 -24.09 -9.83 12.99
N ALA A 394 -23.45 -9.78 11.81
CA ALA A 394 -24.04 -10.18 10.53
C ALA A 394 -24.40 -11.68 10.53
N GLY A 395 -23.54 -12.56 11.08
CA GLY A 395 -23.80 -13.99 11.20
C GLY A 395 -25.00 -14.31 12.12
N ASN A 396 -25.16 -13.57 13.21
CA ASN A 396 -26.28 -13.74 14.13
C ASN A 396 -27.61 -13.20 13.61
N ALA A 397 -27.58 -12.21 12.72
CA ALA A 397 -28.80 -11.64 12.10
C ALA A 397 -29.35 -12.52 10.97
N GLY A 398 -28.54 -13.43 10.42
CA GLY A 398 -28.93 -14.38 9.37
C GLY A 398 -29.35 -15.78 9.86
N ALA A 399 -29.18 -16.06 11.16
CA ALA A 399 -29.57 -17.32 11.80
C ALA A 399 -30.91 -17.18 12.51
#